data_9fe172c596bdfc8ee573c86936dc45a6
#
_entry.id   9fe172c596bdfc8ee573c86936dc45a6
#
_cell.length_a   1.000
_cell.length_b   1.000
_cell.length_c   1.000
_cell.angle_alpha   90.00
_cell.angle_beta   90.00
_cell.angle_gamma   90.00
#
_symmetry.space_group_name_H-M   'P 1'
#
loop_
_entity.id
_entity.type
_entity.pdbx_description
1 polymer ?
#
loop_
_entity_poly.entity_id
_entity_poly.type
_entity_poly.pdbx_seq_one_letter_code
_entity_poly.pdbx_strand_id
1 'polypeptide(L)'
;NGGVDEKTKVQVGPAYKPITSEYLDYDEVVKKYDVMMDWLAGMYVNTLNLIQYMHDKYYYEAAEMALIDTDVRRTFATGIAGFSHTVDSLSAIKYAKVKTVRDEDGLVVDYEIEGDFPRYGNDDDRADDIAVELLRQFLTKIKKRHTDRNSEPTTSILTITSNVVYGKATGALPDGRPAGEPLSPGANPSYGAEKNGLLASLNSVAKLPYEWALDGISNTQTINPSALGNTDEERVNNLVQAMDGYFANGAHHLNVNVFGVEKLLDCQAHPEKPEYANFTIRVSGYAVKFIDLTKEQQDDVIKRTCHSFL
;
A
#
# COMPACT_ATOMS: atom_id res chain seq x y z
N ASN A 1 5.94 4.97 -21.13
CA ASN A 1 6.50 6.28 -21.50
C ASN A 1 8.04 6.25 -21.72
N GLY A 2 8.68 5.08 -21.73
CA GLY A 2 10.12 4.99 -22.04
C GLY A 2 11.06 5.58 -20.97
N GLY A 3 10.59 5.76 -19.74
CA GLY A 3 11.33 6.39 -18.65
C GLY A 3 11.16 7.91 -18.56
N VAL A 4 10.25 8.47 -19.37
CA VAL A 4 9.92 9.92 -19.36
C VAL A 4 8.75 10.16 -18.40
N ASP A 5 8.91 11.13 -17.52
CA ASP A 5 7.82 11.60 -16.63
C ASP A 5 6.79 12.40 -17.44
N GLU A 6 5.51 12.09 -17.23
CA GLU A 6 4.42 12.68 -17.99
C GLU A 6 4.19 14.17 -17.72
N LYS A 7 4.51 14.62 -16.50
CA LYS A 7 4.29 16.01 -16.06
C LYS A 7 5.43 16.92 -16.46
N THR A 8 6.66 16.49 -16.18
CA THR A 8 7.86 17.31 -16.42
C THR A 8 8.46 17.13 -17.80
N LYS A 9 8.05 16.06 -18.53
CA LYS A 9 8.60 15.67 -19.84
C LYS A 9 10.10 15.34 -19.81
N VAL A 10 10.65 15.08 -18.62
CA VAL A 10 12.07 14.80 -18.40
C VAL A 10 12.28 13.29 -18.29
N GLN A 11 13.42 12.82 -18.82
CA GLN A 11 13.88 11.44 -18.60
C GLN A 11 14.31 11.25 -17.15
N VAL A 12 13.51 10.54 -16.36
CA VAL A 12 13.75 10.31 -14.92
C VAL A 12 14.22 8.89 -14.58
N GLY A 13 14.03 7.95 -15.50
CA GLY A 13 14.49 6.57 -15.37
C GLY A 13 15.36 6.13 -16.53
N PRO A 14 15.85 4.87 -16.55
CA PRO A 14 16.52 4.32 -17.71
C PRO A 14 15.65 4.42 -18.95
N ALA A 15 16.22 4.84 -20.06
CA ALA A 15 15.52 4.86 -21.33
C ALA A 15 15.23 3.42 -21.80
N TYR A 16 14.00 3.16 -22.16
CA TYR A 16 13.58 1.91 -22.79
C TYR A 16 12.58 2.19 -23.92
N LYS A 17 12.39 1.23 -24.81
CA LYS A 17 11.41 1.38 -25.89
C LYS A 17 10.01 1.56 -25.29
N PRO A 18 9.35 2.71 -25.48
CA PRO A 18 8.02 2.94 -24.94
C PRO A 18 7.00 1.95 -25.53
N ILE A 19 5.94 1.67 -24.79
CA ILE A 19 4.78 0.94 -25.28
C ILE A 19 3.97 1.91 -26.13
N THR A 20 3.77 1.59 -27.39
CA THR A 20 3.04 2.45 -28.34
C THR A 20 1.70 1.85 -28.79
N SER A 21 1.38 0.63 -28.36
CA SER A 21 0.10 -0.02 -28.61
C SER A 21 -1.06 0.76 -27.99
N GLU A 22 -2.23 0.68 -28.61
CA GLU A 22 -3.47 1.27 -28.09
C GLU A 22 -3.89 0.58 -26.78
N TYR A 23 -3.78 -0.73 -26.73
CA TYR A 23 -4.06 -1.54 -25.53
C TYR A 23 -2.76 -2.07 -24.94
N LEU A 24 -2.73 -2.19 -23.61
CA LEU A 24 -1.60 -2.78 -22.89
C LEU A 24 -1.61 -4.30 -23.03
N ASP A 25 -0.44 -4.86 -23.33
CA ASP A 25 -0.20 -6.30 -23.31
C ASP A 25 0.46 -6.67 -21.97
N TYR A 26 -0.08 -7.70 -21.30
CA TYR A 26 0.36 -8.09 -19.95
C TYR A 26 1.83 -8.52 -19.93
N ASP A 27 2.25 -9.37 -20.86
CA ASP A 27 3.61 -9.91 -20.86
C ASP A 27 4.64 -8.83 -21.20
N GLU A 28 4.29 -7.90 -22.11
CA GLU A 28 5.14 -6.74 -22.40
C GLU A 28 5.29 -5.82 -21.20
N VAL A 29 4.17 -5.51 -20.50
CA VAL A 29 4.18 -4.64 -19.33
C VAL A 29 4.98 -5.27 -18.20
N VAL A 30 4.72 -6.53 -17.85
CA VAL A 30 5.42 -7.24 -16.77
C VAL A 30 6.93 -7.28 -17.02
N LYS A 31 7.34 -7.58 -18.26
CA LYS A 31 8.76 -7.60 -18.62
C LYS A 31 9.45 -6.25 -18.45
N LYS A 32 8.80 -5.16 -18.84
CA LYS A 32 9.34 -3.80 -18.66
C LYS A 32 9.32 -3.38 -17.20
N TYR A 33 8.25 -3.71 -16.50
CA TYR A 33 8.10 -3.45 -15.07
C TYR A 33 9.18 -4.14 -14.25
N ASP A 34 9.50 -5.40 -14.56
CA ASP A 34 10.57 -6.15 -13.89
C ASP A 34 11.93 -5.47 -14.04
N VAL A 35 12.28 -5.00 -15.25
CA VAL A 35 13.52 -4.26 -15.49
C VAL A 35 13.56 -2.94 -14.73
N MET A 36 12.46 -2.20 -14.72
CA MET A 36 12.36 -0.93 -13.98
C MET A 36 12.41 -1.14 -12.46
N MET A 37 11.79 -2.20 -11.95
CA MET A 37 11.87 -2.57 -10.55
C MET A 37 13.31 -2.93 -10.14
N ASP A 38 14.06 -3.62 -10.99
CA ASP A 38 15.47 -3.93 -10.69
C ASP A 38 16.34 -2.67 -10.64
N TRP A 39 16.15 -1.73 -11.55
CA TRP A 39 16.79 -0.42 -11.50
C TRP A 39 16.41 0.35 -10.24
N LEU A 40 15.11 0.42 -9.93
CA LEU A 40 14.59 1.11 -8.74
C LEU A 40 15.17 0.52 -7.46
N ALA A 41 15.24 -0.81 -7.35
CA ALA A 41 15.84 -1.49 -6.20
C ALA A 41 17.32 -1.08 -6.02
N GLY A 42 18.08 -0.96 -7.12
CA GLY A 42 19.46 -0.49 -7.07
C GLY A 42 19.58 0.96 -6.59
N MET A 43 18.77 1.85 -7.15
CA MET A 43 18.74 3.26 -6.77
C MET A 43 18.30 3.42 -5.30
N TYR A 44 17.26 2.71 -4.89
CA TYR A 44 16.72 2.75 -3.54
C TYR A 44 17.75 2.31 -2.49
N VAL A 45 18.38 1.14 -2.70
CA VAL A 45 19.42 0.66 -1.79
C VAL A 45 20.63 1.60 -1.74
N ASN A 46 21.09 2.12 -2.89
CA ASN A 46 22.20 3.08 -2.90
C ASN A 46 21.86 4.37 -2.15
N THR A 47 20.64 4.87 -2.28
CA THR A 47 20.19 6.07 -1.54
C THR A 47 20.13 5.80 -0.04
N LEU A 48 19.57 4.66 0.37
CA LEU A 48 19.55 4.27 1.79
C LEU A 48 20.95 4.02 2.35
N ASN A 49 21.86 3.41 1.59
CA ASN A 49 23.26 3.26 1.99
C ASN A 49 23.92 4.61 2.28
N LEU A 50 23.66 5.61 1.43
CA LEU A 50 24.18 6.97 1.67
C LEU A 50 23.58 7.59 2.93
N ILE A 51 22.29 7.44 3.15
CA ILE A 51 21.59 7.93 4.34
C ILE A 51 22.17 7.25 5.60
N GLN A 52 22.28 5.92 5.60
CA GLN A 52 22.87 5.14 6.70
C GLN A 52 24.30 5.57 6.99
N TYR A 53 25.13 5.68 5.95
CA TYR A 53 26.51 6.15 6.09
C TYR A 53 26.58 7.55 6.72
N MET A 54 25.72 8.49 6.31
CA MET A 54 25.70 9.84 6.85
C MET A 54 25.25 9.87 8.30
N HIS A 55 24.26 9.05 8.68
CA HIS A 55 23.84 8.89 10.06
C HIS A 55 24.99 8.32 10.90
N ASP A 56 25.58 7.21 10.49
CA ASP A 56 26.68 6.57 11.23
C ASP A 56 27.91 7.45 11.37
N LYS A 57 28.20 8.31 10.36
CA LYS A 57 29.35 9.21 10.39
C LYS A 57 29.20 10.35 11.37
N TYR A 58 28.01 10.90 11.53
CA TYR A 58 27.75 12.10 12.34
C TYR A 58 26.96 11.82 13.64
N TYR A 59 26.53 10.58 13.82
CA TYR A 59 25.79 10.12 14.97
C TYR A 59 26.60 9.05 15.69
N TYR A 60 26.51 9.01 17.01
CA TYR A 60 27.24 8.03 17.84
C TYR A 60 26.50 6.70 18.02
N GLU A 61 25.45 6.46 17.26
CA GLU A 61 24.58 5.26 17.35
C GLU A 61 25.37 3.95 17.26
N ALA A 62 26.34 3.88 16.35
CA ALA A 62 27.20 2.71 16.24
C ALA A 62 28.07 2.47 17.49
N ALA A 63 28.49 3.54 18.19
CA ALA A 63 29.22 3.44 19.43
C ALA A 63 28.31 3.02 20.59
N GLU A 64 27.09 3.54 20.66
CA GLU A 64 26.10 3.12 21.65
C GLU A 64 25.72 1.65 21.51
N MET A 65 25.49 1.17 20.29
CA MET A 65 25.21 -0.25 20.02
C MET A 65 26.36 -1.16 20.48
N ALA A 66 27.61 -0.76 20.25
CA ALA A 66 28.79 -1.51 20.70
C ALA A 66 28.90 -1.58 22.24
N LEU A 67 28.34 -0.63 22.97
CA LEU A 67 28.37 -0.59 24.43
C LEU A 67 27.22 -1.35 25.08
N ILE A 68 26.07 -1.44 24.39
CA ILE A 68 24.83 -1.98 24.94
C ILE A 68 24.60 -3.42 24.45
N ASP A 69 24.96 -3.72 23.21
CA ASP A 69 24.67 -5.00 22.58
C ASP A 69 25.96 -5.75 22.22
N THR A 70 26.10 -6.96 22.72
CA THR A 70 27.25 -7.83 22.44
C THR A 70 27.12 -8.61 21.13
N ASP A 71 25.91 -8.70 20.58
CA ASP A 71 25.59 -9.39 19.33
C ASP A 71 24.76 -8.47 18.43
N VAL A 72 25.43 -7.53 17.80
CA VAL A 72 24.78 -6.50 16.97
C VAL A 72 24.25 -7.10 15.68
N ARG A 73 22.93 -7.31 15.60
CA ARG A 73 22.22 -7.68 14.40
C ARG A 73 21.70 -6.45 13.70
N ARG A 74 22.19 -6.17 12.49
CA ARG A 74 21.77 -5.03 11.68
C ARG A 74 20.74 -5.44 10.66
N THR A 75 19.61 -4.74 10.64
CA THR A 75 18.62 -4.82 9.58
C THR A 75 18.69 -3.59 8.68
N PHE A 76 18.21 -3.73 7.46
CA PHE A 76 18.16 -2.68 6.46
C PHE A 76 16.71 -2.57 5.96
N ALA A 77 15.94 -1.71 6.63
CA ALA A 77 14.51 -1.59 6.40
C ALA A 77 14.21 -0.91 5.07
N THR A 78 13.41 -1.56 4.24
CA THR A 78 12.83 -1.00 3.02
C THR A 78 11.32 -0.94 3.14
N GLY A 79 10.62 -0.20 2.28
CA GLY A 79 9.18 -0.05 2.35
C GLY A 79 8.53 0.05 0.98
N ILE A 80 7.28 -0.40 0.89
CA ILE A 80 6.46 -0.37 -0.32
C ILE A 80 5.24 0.52 -0.09
N ALA A 81 5.00 1.45 -1.03
CA ALA A 81 3.77 2.24 -1.14
C ALA A 81 3.09 1.96 -2.49
N GLY A 82 1.75 2.05 -2.53
CA GLY A 82 0.97 1.79 -3.75
C GLY A 82 0.86 0.31 -4.11
N PHE A 83 1.06 -0.58 -3.13
CA PHE A 83 1.07 -2.03 -3.33
C PHE A 83 -0.21 -2.54 -4.01
N SER A 84 -1.37 -2.31 -3.41
CA SER A 84 -2.67 -2.79 -3.92
C SER A 84 -3.01 -2.21 -5.30
N HIS A 85 -2.70 -0.94 -5.55
CA HIS A 85 -2.88 -0.31 -6.86
C HIS A 85 -2.00 -0.95 -7.94
N THR A 86 -0.79 -1.37 -7.60
CA THR A 86 0.08 -2.10 -8.53
C THR A 86 -0.50 -3.49 -8.84
N VAL A 87 -0.99 -4.20 -7.81
CA VAL A 87 -1.65 -5.50 -7.98
C VAL A 87 -2.87 -5.37 -8.87
N ASP A 88 -3.76 -4.43 -8.57
CA ASP A 88 -4.99 -4.21 -9.34
C ASP A 88 -4.70 -3.74 -10.76
N SER A 89 -3.66 -2.92 -10.97
CA SER A 89 -3.23 -2.51 -12.31
C SER A 89 -2.74 -3.68 -13.15
N LEU A 90 -1.92 -4.56 -12.58
CA LEU A 90 -1.46 -5.77 -13.26
C LEU A 90 -2.62 -6.74 -13.52
N SER A 91 -3.56 -6.85 -12.59
CA SER A 91 -4.77 -7.64 -12.75
C SER A 91 -5.67 -7.08 -13.87
N ALA A 92 -5.87 -5.76 -13.92
CA ALA A 92 -6.64 -5.12 -14.98
C ALA A 92 -6.04 -5.39 -16.36
N ILE A 93 -4.72 -5.24 -16.50
CA ILE A 93 -4.02 -5.50 -17.78
C ILE A 93 -4.11 -6.98 -18.17
N LYS A 94 -4.13 -7.90 -17.19
CA LYS A 94 -4.16 -9.34 -17.44
C LYS A 94 -5.55 -9.86 -17.81
N TYR A 95 -6.61 -9.32 -17.19
CA TYR A 95 -7.96 -9.90 -17.26
C TYR A 95 -9.00 -9.02 -17.92
N ALA A 96 -8.72 -7.73 -18.11
CA ALA A 96 -9.56 -6.80 -18.86
C ALA A 96 -8.81 -6.26 -20.10
N LYS A 97 -9.39 -5.27 -20.78
CA LYS A 97 -8.71 -4.52 -21.82
C LYS A 97 -8.42 -3.12 -21.30
N VAL A 98 -7.15 -2.78 -21.21
CA VAL A 98 -6.70 -1.47 -20.74
C VAL A 98 -6.18 -0.68 -21.93
N LYS A 99 -6.94 0.33 -22.34
CA LYS A 99 -6.58 1.25 -23.41
C LYS A 99 -5.79 2.43 -22.86
N THR A 100 -4.75 2.82 -23.55
CA THR A 100 -3.92 3.98 -23.18
C THR A 100 -4.51 5.27 -23.73
N VAL A 101 -4.62 6.30 -22.88
CA VAL A 101 -4.94 7.67 -23.28
C VAL A 101 -3.64 8.46 -23.32
N ARG A 102 -3.37 9.13 -24.45
CA ARG A 102 -2.09 9.83 -24.68
C ARG A 102 -2.31 11.32 -24.89
N ASP A 103 -1.32 12.09 -24.46
CA ASP A 103 -1.25 13.52 -24.74
C ASP A 103 -0.69 13.81 -26.14
N GLU A 104 -0.50 15.10 -26.44
CA GLU A 104 0.02 15.59 -27.73
C GLU A 104 1.45 15.10 -28.02
N ASP A 105 2.24 14.81 -26.99
CA ASP A 105 3.60 14.29 -27.08
C ASP A 105 3.63 12.75 -27.21
N GLY A 106 2.46 12.10 -27.20
CA GLY A 106 2.31 10.65 -27.25
C GLY A 106 2.61 9.93 -25.93
N LEU A 107 2.74 10.67 -24.82
CA LEU A 107 2.90 10.08 -23.50
C LEU A 107 1.56 9.62 -22.94
N VAL A 108 1.54 8.46 -22.29
CA VAL A 108 0.36 7.95 -21.61
C VAL A 108 0.13 8.78 -20.37
N VAL A 109 -1.06 9.36 -20.27
CA VAL A 109 -1.52 10.24 -19.17
C VAL A 109 -2.74 9.70 -18.45
N ASP A 110 -3.48 8.75 -19.06
CA ASP A 110 -4.66 8.12 -18.46
C ASP A 110 -4.96 6.77 -19.11
N TYR A 111 -5.96 6.06 -18.60
CA TYR A 111 -6.38 4.74 -19.07
C TYR A 111 -7.91 4.61 -19.12
N GLU A 112 -8.39 3.91 -20.14
CA GLU A 112 -9.79 3.46 -20.27
C GLU A 112 -9.81 1.95 -20.07
N ILE A 113 -10.70 1.45 -19.21
CA ILE A 113 -10.79 0.01 -18.89
C ILE A 113 -12.09 -0.54 -19.42
N GLU A 114 -12.00 -1.56 -20.26
CA GLU A 114 -13.14 -2.30 -20.80
C GLU A 114 -13.20 -3.70 -20.18
N GLY A 115 -14.31 -4.01 -19.52
CA GLY A 115 -14.54 -5.28 -18.84
C GLY A 115 -14.18 -5.28 -17.36
N ASP A 116 -14.51 -6.38 -16.70
CA ASP A 116 -14.24 -6.60 -15.29
C ASP A 116 -12.94 -7.38 -15.08
N PHE A 117 -12.31 -7.16 -13.93
CA PHE A 117 -11.10 -7.89 -13.53
C PHE A 117 -11.11 -8.17 -12.03
N PRO A 118 -10.45 -9.26 -11.58
CA PRO A 118 -10.34 -9.56 -10.16
C PRO A 118 -9.51 -8.48 -9.45
N ARG A 119 -10.03 -8.00 -8.30
CA ARG A 119 -9.35 -7.00 -7.48
C ARG A 119 -8.88 -7.61 -6.18
N TYR A 120 -7.71 -7.20 -5.74
CA TYR A 120 -7.14 -7.57 -4.45
C TYR A 120 -8.08 -7.13 -3.30
N GLY A 121 -8.20 -8.01 -2.28
CA GLY A 121 -9.10 -7.79 -1.15
C GLY A 121 -10.48 -8.47 -1.28
N ASN A 122 -10.62 -9.44 -2.17
CA ASN A 122 -11.86 -10.19 -2.38
C ASN A 122 -11.70 -11.72 -2.26
N ASP A 123 -10.57 -12.18 -1.71
CA ASP A 123 -10.21 -13.60 -1.58
C ASP A 123 -10.20 -14.32 -2.95
N ASP A 124 -9.73 -13.62 -3.98
CA ASP A 124 -9.61 -14.14 -5.34
C ASP A 124 -8.14 -14.39 -5.69
N ASP A 125 -7.76 -15.66 -5.78
CA ASP A 125 -6.38 -16.08 -6.02
C ASP A 125 -5.79 -15.47 -7.31
N ARG A 126 -6.62 -15.11 -8.29
CA ARG A 126 -6.15 -14.47 -9.53
C ARG A 126 -5.48 -13.11 -9.27
N ALA A 127 -5.96 -12.36 -8.27
CA ALA A 127 -5.37 -11.09 -7.83
C ALA A 127 -4.37 -11.31 -6.69
N ASP A 128 -4.69 -12.18 -5.74
CA ASP A 128 -3.88 -12.43 -4.56
C ASP A 128 -2.52 -13.06 -4.91
N ASP A 129 -2.47 -13.94 -5.93
CA ASP A 129 -1.19 -14.50 -6.44
C ASP A 129 -0.28 -13.43 -7.05
N ILE A 130 -0.86 -12.42 -7.73
CA ILE A 130 -0.10 -11.26 -8.23
C ILE A 130 0.51 -10.49 -7.05
N ALA A 131 -0.25 -10.31 -5.96
CA ALA A 131 0.22 -9.63 -4.76
C ALA A 131 1.40 -10.37 -4.09
N VAL A 132 1.28 -11.68 -3.92
CA VAL A 132 2.32 -12.55 -3.36
C VAL A 132 3.61 -12.49 -4.20
N GLU A 133 3.48 -12.62 -5.52
CA GLU A 133 4.63 -12.61 -6.42
C GLU A 133 5.30 -11.22 -6.46
N LEU A 134 4.54 -10.15 -6.48
CA LEU A 134 5.05 -8.77 -6.46
C LEU A 134 5.94 -8.50 -5.25
N LEU A 135 5.51 -8.92 -4.06
CA LEU A 135 6.29 -8.75 -2.83
C LEU A 135 7.59 -9.57 -2.88
N ARG A 136 7.51 -10.83 -3.32
CA ARG A 136 8.69 -11.70 -3.46
C ARG A 136 9.70 -11.15 -4.46
N GLN A 137 9.22 -10.68 -5.61
CA GLN A 137 10.08 -10.08 -6.64
C GLN A 137 10.81 -8.85 -6.13
N PHE A 138 10.10 -7.92 -5.46
CA PHE A 138 10.71 -6.72 -4.92
C PHE A 138 11.83 -7.04 -3.93
N LEU A 139 11.55 -7.83 -2.90
CA LEU A 139 12.57 -8.16 -1.90
C LEU A 139 13.73 -8.98 -2.49
N THR A 140 13.46 -9.87 -3.46
CA THR A 140 14.52 -10.59 -4.17
C THR A 140 15.50 -9.63 -4.87
N LYS A 141 14.98 -8.55 -5.46
CA LYS A 141 15.82 -7.53 -6.12
C LYS A 141 16.60 -6.68 -5.10
N ILE A 142 15.99 -6.35 -3.97
CA ILE A 142 16.67 -5.67 -2.85
C ILE A 142 17.81 -6.53 -2.30
N LYS A 143 17.56 -7.81 -2.03
CA LYS A 143 18.57 -8.75 -1.48
C LYS A 143 19.78 -9.01 -2.39
N LYS A 144 19.69 -8.71 -3.68
CA LYS A 144 20.83 -8.77 -4.61
C LYS A 144 21.81 -7.62 -4.45
N ARG A 145 21.47 -6.58 -3.69
CA ARG A 145 22.26 -5.34 -3.58
C ARG A 145 23.11 -5.38 -2.32
N HIS A 146 24.25 -4.72 -2.38
CA HIS A 146 25.11 -4.51 -1.22
C HIS A 146 24.48 -3.47 -0.29
N THR A 147 24.33 -3.80 0.98
CA THR A 147 23.80 -2.91 2.02
C THR A 147 24.88 -2.39 2.93
N ASP A 148 24.68 -1.21 3.52
CA ASP A 148 25.63 -0.63 4.46
C ASP A 148 25.93 -1.61 5.60
N ARG A 149 27.22 -1.80 5.88
CA ARG A 149 27.73 -2.71 6.92
C ARG A 149 27.22 -4.15 6.83
N ASN A 150 26.88 -4.62 5.63
CA ASN A 150 26.29 -5.94 5.38
C ASN A 150 25.00 -6.19 6.19
N SER A 151 24.19 -5.15 6.38
CA SER A 151 22.90 -5.26 7.05
C SER A 151 21.96 -6.19 6.29
N GLU A 152 21.13 -6.96 7.01
CA GLU A 152 20.14 -7.86 6.40
C GLU A 152 18.95 -7.04 5.85
N PRO A 153 18.66 -7.09 4.53
CA PRO A 153 17.52 -6.39 3.97
C PRO A 153 16.20 -6.96 4.47
N THR A 154 15.36 -6.07 4.98
CA THR A 154 13.98 -6.34 5.37
C THR A 154 13.03 -5.42 4.60
N THR A 155 11.73 -5.69 4.62
CA THR A 155 10.75 -4.83 3.97
C THR A 155 9.45 -4.76 4.77
N SER A 156 8.71 -3.68 4.53
CA SER A 156 7.36 -3.46 5.03
C SER A 156 6.41 -3.07 3.90
N ILE A 157 5.12 -3.28 4.12
CA ILE A 157 4.06 -2.64 3.35
C ILE A 157 3.32 -1.70 4.32
N LEU A 158 3.84 -0.48 4.42
CA LEU A 158 3.39 0.50 5.41
C LEU A 158 3.54 1.92 4.86
N THR A 159 2.52 2.76 4.97
CA THR A 159 2.54 4.14 4.45
C THR A 159 2.22 5.21 5.48
N ILE A 160 1.70 4.88 6.65
CA ILE A 160 1.17 5.86 7.63
C ILE A 160 0.15 6.81 6.94
N THR A 161 0.45 8.11 6.80
CA THR A 161 -0.34 9.11 6.05
C THR A 161 0.36 9.57 4.76
N SER A 162 1.53 9.04 4.46
CA SER A 162 2.32 9.40 3.27
C SER A 162 1.68 8.92 1.96
N ASN A 163 0.74 7.97 2.03
CA ASN A 163 -0.07 7.53 0.88
C ASN A 163 -0.77 8.71 0.17
N VAL A 164 -1.21 9.73 0.90
CA VAL A 164 -1.80 10.96 0.34
C VAL A 164 -0.75 11.75 -0.47
N VAL A 165 0.43 11.96 0.11
CA VAL A 165 1.53 12.71 -0.53
C VAL A 165 2.04 11.98 -1.77
N TYR A 166 2.25 10.68 -1.66
CA TYR A 166 2.70 9.85 -2.80
C TYR A 166 1.64 9.81 -3.91
N GLY A 167 0.35 9.72 -3.53
CA GLY A 167 -0.75 9.76 -4.48
C GLY A 167 -0.78 11.04 -5.30
N LYS A 168 -0.55 12.19 -4.66
CA LYS A 168 -0.47 13.50 -5.36
C LYS A 168 0.62 13.55 -6.43
N ALA A 169 1.72 12.83 -6.21
CA ALA A 169 2.84 12.76 -7.13
C ALA A 169 2.69 11.67 -8.20
N THR A 170 1.71 10.77 -8.05
CA THR A 170 1.51 9.62 -8.95
C THR A 170 0.47 9.95 -10.03
N GLY A 171 0.79 9.65 -11.28
CA GLY A 171 -0.12 9.75 -12.43
C GLY A 171 -1.30 8.78 -12.34
N ALA A 172 -2.17 8.75 -13.37
CA ALA A 172 -3.24 7.78 -13.46
C ALA A 172 -2.69 6.35 -13.56
N LEU A 173 -3.44 5.39 -13.05
CA LEU A 173 -3.03 3.98 -13.01
C LEU A 173 -4.01 3.08 -13.77
N PRO A 174 -3.54 1.95 -14.33
CA PRO A 174 -4.35 1.01 -15.09
C PRO A 174 -5.49 0.34 -14.31
N ASP A 175 -5.52 0.45 -12.99
CA ASP A 175 -6.63 -0.03 -12.13
C ASP A 175 -7.85 0.92 -12.12
N GLY A 176 -7.72 2.07 -12.79
CA GLY A 176 -8.73 3.13 -12.83
C GLY A 176 -8.55 4.22 -11.79
N ARG A 177 -7.43 4.23 -11.04
CA ARG A 177 -7.11 5.32 -10.13
C ARG A 177 -6.73 6.57 -10.91
N PRO A 178 -7.42 7.73 -10.71
CA PRO A 178 -7.06 8.99 -11.35
C PRO A 178 -5.71 9.55 -10.88
N ALA A 179 -5.07 10.36 -11.72
CA ALA A 179 -3.86 11.08 -11.35
C ALA A 179 -4.09 11.97 -10.12
N GLY A 180 -3.15 11.94 -9.16
CA GLY A 180 -3.20 12.81 -7.98
C GLY A 180 -4.07 12.31 -6.81
N GLU A 181 -4.90 11.30 -7.00
CA GLU A 181 -5.68 10.71 -5.90
C GLU A 181 -4.76 9.99 -4.89
N PRO A 182 -5.13 9.91 -3.59
CA PRO A 182 -4.36 9.14 -2.62
C PRO A 182 -4.17 7.68 -3.03
N LEU A 183 -3.01 7.11 -2.69
CA LEU A 183 -2.80 5.66 -2.74
C LEU A 183 -3.47 5.01 -1.54
N SER A 184 -3.86 3.74 -1.63
CA SER A 184 -4.36 2.99 -0.48
C SER A 184 -3.25 2.81 0.57
N PRO A 185 -3.58 2.91 1.87
CA PRO A 185 -2.59 2.85 2.93
C PRO A 185 -2.11 1.40 3.17
N GLY A 186 -0.81 1.21 3.30
CA GLY A 186 -0.23 -0.09 3.60
C GLY A 186 -0.64 -1.17 2.61
N ALA A 187 -1.05 -2.32 3.12
CA ALA A 187 -1.54 -3.44 2.35
C ALA A 187 -3.07 -3.47 2.21
N ASN A 188 -3.75 -2.39 2.60
CA ASN A 188 -5.20 -2.30 2.37
C ASN A 188 -5.52 -2.40 0.87
N PRO A 189 -6.59 -3.07 0.50
CA PRO A 189 -7.09 -3.07 -0.87
C PRO A 189 -7.33 -1.66 -1.42
N SER A 190 -7.34 -1.53 -2.75
CA SER A 190 -7.62 -0.26 -3.43
C SER A 190 -9.02 0.24 -3.08
N TYR A 191 -9.19 1.57 -3.04
CA TYR A 191 -10.48 2.17 -2.68
C TYR A 191 -11.62 1.64 -3.55
N GLY A 192 -12.66 1.12 -2.88
CA GLY A 192 -13.82 0.55 -3.56
C GLY A 192 -13.59 -0.83 -4.21
N ALA A 193 -12.43 -1.45 -4.04
CA ALA A 193 -12.13 -2.78 -4.55
C ALA A 193 -12.85 -3.89 -3.78
N GLU A 194 -12.97 -3.72 -2.46
CA GLU A 194 -13.55 -4.72 -1.55
C GLU A 194 -15.06 -4.85 -1.74
N LYS A 195 -15.51 -5.97 -2.26
CA LYS A 195 -16.93 -6.28 -2.53
C LYS A 195 -17.47 -7.47 -1.76
N ASN A 196 -16.57 -8.34 -1.27
CA ASN A 196 -16.90 -9.63 -0.69
C ASN A 196 -16.87 -9.64 0.85
N GLY A 197 -16.88 -8.45 1.49
CA GLY A 197 -16.93 -8.28 2.94
C GLY A 197 -15.58 -8.32 3.64
N LEU A 198 -15.65 -8.19 4.96
CA LEU A 198 -14.46 -8.10 5.81
C LEU A 198 -13.58 -9.34 5.74
N LEU A 199 -14.18 -10.53 5.82
CA LEU A 199 -13.41 -11.79 5.87
C LEU A 199 -12.64 -12.04 4.59
N ALA A 200 -13.24 -11.72 3.43
CA ALA A 200 -12.53 -11.82 2.14
C ALA A 200 -11.35 -10.85 2.06
N SER A 201 -11.54 -9.61 2.55
CA SER A 201 -10.44 -8.63 2.62
C SER A 201 -9.30 -9.12 3.52
N LEU A 202 -9.62 -9.63 4.71
CA LEU A 202 -8.65 -10.19 5.63
C LEU A 202 -7.91 -11.40 5.02
N ASN A 203 -8.62 -12.30 4.35
CA ASN A 203 -8.03 -13.48 3.72
C ASN A 203 -7.02 -13.08 2.63
N SER A 204 -7.35 -12.12 1.75
CA SER A 204 -6.41 -11.64 0.73
C SER A 204 -5.11 -11.11 1.36
N VAL A 205 -5.22 -10.32 2.45
CA VAL A 205 -4.03 -9.79 3.14
C VAL A 205 -3.26 -10.90 3.87
N ALA A 206 -3.95 -11.90 4.44
CA ALA A 206 -3.33 -13.02 5.14
C ALA A 206 -2.52 -13.95 4.22
N LYS A 207 -2.84 -14.00 2.92
CA LYS A 207 -2.07 -14.76 1.91
C LYS A 207 -0.69 -14.19 1.62
N LEU A 208 -0.44 -12.92 1.97
CA LEU A 208 0.87 -12.31 1.73
C LEU A 208 1.96 -13.05 2.50
N PRO A 209 3.15 -13.24 1.91
CA PRO A 209 4.24 -13.97 2.56
C PRO A 209 4.91 -13.10 3.63
N TYR A 210 4.39 -13.16 4.86
CA TYR A 210 4.87 -12.36 5.99
C TYR A 210 6.35 -12.60 6.33
N GLU A 211 6.85 -13.80 6.05
CA GLU A 211 8.27 -14.15 6.21
C GLU A 211 9.19 -13.37 5.26
N TRP A 212 8.63 -12.72 4.24
CA TRP A 212 9.34 -11.83 3.32
C TRP A 212 9.19 -10.34 3.69
N ALA A 213 8.28 -10.00 4.58
CA ALA A 213 8.01 -8.62 5.00
C ALA A 213 8.21 -8.46 6.51
N LEU A 214 9.44 -8.68 6.97
CA LEU A 214 9.80 -8.74 8.40
C LEU A 214 9.59 -7.43 9.16
N ASP A 215 9.50 -6.29 8.47
CA ASP A 215 9.17 -4.98 9.07
C ASP A 215 7.66 -4.75 9.19
N GLY A 216 6.85 -5.70 8.73
CA GLY A 216 5.41 -5.74 8.90
C GLY A 216 4.59 -5.37 7.68
N ILE A 217 3.37 -5.88 7.68
CA ILE A 217 2.34 -5.63 6.66
C ILE A 217 1.18 -4.93 7.36
N SER A 218 1.02 -3.63 7.11
CA SER A 218 -0.02 -2.83 7.76
C SER A 218 -1.37 -3.09 7.10
N ASN A 219 -2.34 -3.50 7.93
CA ASN A 219 -3.73 -3.64 7.56
C ASN A 219 -4.60 -2.85 8.55
N THR A 220 -5.44 -1.95 8.06
CA THR A 220 -6.33 -1.12 8.86
C THR A 220 -7.74 -1.23 8.33
N GLN A 221 -8.63 -1.85 9.08
CA GLN A 221 -10.01 -2.08 8.69
C GLN A 221 -10.96 -1.12 9.43
N THR A 222 -11.94 -0.61 8.70
CA THR A 222 -13.06 0.14 9.27
C THR A 222 -14.33 -0.70 9.13
N ILE A 223 -15.01 -0.94 10.25
CA ILE A 223 -16.13 -1.86 10.33
C ILE A 223 -17.33 -1.10 10.90
N ASN A 224 -18.47 -1.15 10.20
CA ASN A 224 -19.71 -0.66 10.75
C ASN A 224 -20.13 -1.58 11.93
N PRO A 225 -20.47 -1.03 13.09
CA PRO A 225 -20.87 -1.84 14.25
C PRO A 225 -21.96 -2.88 13.93
N SER A 226 -22.90 -2.57 13.03
CA SER A 226 -23.96 -3.49 12.61
C SER A 226 -23.46 -4.72 11.86
N ALA A 227 -22.29 -4.64 11.22
CA ALA A 227 -21.67 -5.79 10.55
C ALA A 227 -21.19 -6.86 11.55
N LEU A 228 -20.87 -6.43 12.77
CA LEU A 228 -20.38 -7.32 13.83
C LEU A 228 -21.53 -7.92 14.68
N GLY A 229 -22.74 -7.42 14.58
CA GLY A 229 -23.90 -7.92 15.32
C GLY A 229 -24.77 -6.84 15.94
N ASN A 230 -25.86 -7.25 16.59
CA ASN A 230 -26.86 -6.36 17.16
C ASN A 230 -26.63 -6.05 18.65
N THR A 231 -25.90 -6.92 19.34
CA THR A 231 -25.55 -6.78 20.76
C THR A 231 -24.04 -6.58 20.92
N ASP A 232 -23.61 -6.03 22.05
CA ASP A 232 -22.20 -5.85 22.33
C ASP A 232 -21.45 -7.19 22.45
N GLU A 233 -22.14 -8.22 23.00
CA GLU A 233 -21.59 -9.57 23.10
C GLU A 233 -21.35 -10.17 21.71
N GLU A 234 -22.34 -10.08 20.81
CA GLU A 234 -22.18 -10.53 19.41
C GLU A 234 -21.04 -9.80 18.72
N ARG A 235 -20.97 -8.47 18.87
CA ARG A 235 -19.91 -7.65 18.24
C ARG A 235 -18.52 -8.05 18.70
N VAL A 236 -18.34 -8.24 20.00
CA VAL A 236 -17.06 -8.69 20.57
C VAL A 236 -16.72 -10.09 20.06
N ASN A 237 -17.65 -11.04 20.15
CA ASN A 237 -17.40 -12.41 19.73
C ASN A 237 -17.07 -12.52 18.23
N ASN A 238 -17.82 -11.83 17.37
CA ASN A 238 -17.61 -11.87 15.94
C ASN A 238 -16.29 -11.17 15.53
N LEU A 239 -15.92 -10.07 16.19
CA LEU A 239 -14.62 -9.44 15.97
C LEU A 239 -13.48 -10.36 16.40
N VAL A 240 -13.58 -11.00 17.57
CA VAL A 240 -12.56 -11.95 18.04
C VAL A 240 -12.40 -13.11 17.06
N GLN A 241 -13.51 -13.70 16.58
CA GLN A 241 -13.44 -14.81 15.62
C GLN A 241 -12.81 -14.37 14.28
N ALA A 242 -13.14 -13.18 13.78
CA ALA A 242 -12.50 -12.64 12.57
C ALA A 242 -11.01 -12.43 12.76
N MET A 243 -10.58 -11.91 13.91
CA MET A 243 -9.17 -11.73 14.25
C MET A 243 -8.45 -13.08 14.40
N ASP A 244 -9.05 -14.03 15.10
CA ASP A 244 -8.48 -15.37 15.29
C ASP A 244 -8.28 -16.08 13.94
N GLY A 245 -9.26 -16.01 13.04
CA GLY A 245 -9.13 -16.55 11.69
C GLY A 245 -8.02 -15.88 10.88
N TYR A 246 -7.92 -14.56 10.95
CA TYR A 246 -6.88 -13.79 10.26
C TYR A 246 -5.47 -14.16 10.76
N PHE A 247 -5.27 -14.23 12.08
CA PHE A 247 -3.98 -14.58 12.65
C PHE A 247 -3.64 -16.07 12.48
N ALA A 248 -4.63 -16.96 12.52
CA ALA A 248 -4.43 -18.38 12.24
C ALA A 248 -3.97 -18.64 10.80
N ASN A 249 -4.34 -17.75 9.86
CA ASN A 249 -3.87 -17.78 8.48
C ASN A 249 -2.47 -17.16 8.27
N GLY A 250 -1.75 -16.82 9.35
CA GLY A 250 -0.36 -16.36 9.31
C GLY A 250 -0.16 -14.85 9.34
N ALA A 251 -1.22 -14.07 9.29
CA ALA A 251 -1.13 -12.61 9.47
C ALA A 251 -0.82 -12.24 10.92
N HIS A 252 -0.24 -11.05 11.17
CA HIS A 252 0.13 -10.64 12.53
C HIS A 252 -0.05 -9.15 12.83
N HIS A 253 -0.65 -8.39 11.91
CA HIS A 253 -0.91 -6.97 12.14
C HIS A 253 -2.31 -6.58 11.65
N LEU A 254 -3.14 -6.08 12.56
CA LEU A 254 -4.46 -5.57 12.25
C LEU A 254 -4.79 -4.36 13.14
N ASN A 255 -5.14 -3.24 12.52
CA ASN A 255 -5.78 -2.11 13.18
C ASN A 255 -7.27 -2.13 12.85
N VAL A 256 -8.11 -1.88 13.84
CA VAL A 256 -9.57 -1.90 13.67
C VAL A 256 -10.16 -0.57 14.14
N ASN A 257 -10.99 0.01 13.29
CA ASN A 257 -11.89 1.12 13.59
C ASN A 257 -13.33 0.58 13.58
N VAL A 258 -14.10 0.77 14.65
CA VAL A 258 -15.50 0.32 14.72
C VAL A 258 -16.41 1.53 14.83
N PHE A 259 -16.82 2.07 13.68
CA PHE A 259 -17.80 3.16 13.56
C PHE A 259 -18.32 3.25 12.11
N GLY A 260 -19.44 3.94 11.92
CA GLY A 260 -19.97 4.22 10.59
C GLY A 260 -19.34 5.44 9.95
N VAL A 261 -19.40 5.53 8.62
CA VAL A 261 -18.87 6.65 7.83
C VAL A 261 -19.58 7.97 8.20
N GLU A 262 -20.85 7.91 8.59
CA GLU A 262 -21.66 9.06 8.99
C GLU A 262 -21.01 9.83 10.14
N LYS A 263 -20.37 9.11 11.08
CA LYS A 263 -19.66 9.72 12.20
C LYS A 263 -18.44 10.53 11.75
N LEU A 264 -17.72 10.03 10.75
CA LEU A 264 -16.56 10.75 10.17
C LEU A 264 -17.04 12.02 9.43
N LEU A 265 -18.11 11.90 8.64
CA LEU A 265 -18.69 13.02 7.90
C LEU A 265 -19.22 14.11 8.85
N ASP A 266 -19.93 13.72 9.91
CA ASP A 266 -20.42 14.67 10.91
C ASP A 266 -19.28 15.33 11.69
N CYS A 267 -18.25 14.56 12.07
CA CYS A 267 -17.03 15.09 12.72
C CYS A 267 -16.29 16.09 11.81
N GLN A 268 -16.17 15.80 10.51
CA GLN A 268 -15.55 16.73 9.56
C GLN A 268 -16.35 18.01 9.38
N ALA A 269 -17.69 17.89 9.36
CA ALA A 269 -18.58 19.05 9.19
C ALA A 269 -18.71 19.89 10.47
N HIS A 270 -18.57 19.28 11.65
CA HIS A 270 -18.82 19.89 12.96
C HIS A 270 -17.71 19.56 13.97
N PRO A 271 -16.44 19.92 13.68
CA PRO A 271 -15.30 19.57 14.54
C PRO A 271 -15.37 20.22 15.94
N GLU A 272 -16.19 21.25 16.11
CA GLU A 272 -16.41 21.98 17.36
C GLU A 272 -17.26 21.23 18.39
N LYS A 273 -17.96 20.16 17.99
CA LYS A 273 -18.80 19.37 18.92
C LYS A 273 -17.93 18.74 20.01
N PRO A 274 -18.32 18.84 21.29
CA PRO A 274 -17.52 18.31 22.42
C PRO A 274 -17.22 16.80 22.29
N GLU A 275 -18.10 16.02 21.70
CA GLU A 275 -17.95 14.59 21.49
C GLU A 275 -16.82 14.23 20.53
N TYR A 276 -16.39 15.17 19.67
CA TYR A 276 -15.30 14.98 18.72
C TYR A 276 -13.95 15.44 19.20
N ALA A 277 -13.88 16.19 20.31
CA ALA A 277 -12.63 16.72 20.87
C ALA A 277 -11.57 15.64 21.13
N ASN A 278 -12.00 14.41 21.42
CA ASN A 278 -11.13 13.25 21.64
C ASN A 278 -11.46 12.05 20.74
N PHE A 279 -12.19 12.29 19.66
CA PHE A 279 -12.49 11.22 18.72
C PHE A 279 -11.22 10.83 17.95
N THR A 280 -10.72 9.63 18.24
CA THR A 280 -9.49 9.08 17.64
C THR A 280 -9.82 7.99 16.64
N ILE A 281 -8.98 7.90 15.64
CA ILE A 281 -9.01 6.84 14.62
C ILE A 281 -7.65 6.17 14.51
N ARG A 282 -7.64 4.91 14.11
CA ARG A 282 -6.44 4.22 13.64
C ARG A 282 -6.19 4.57 12.18
N VAL A 283 -5.02 5.11 11.88
CA VAL A 283 -4.65 5.46 10.50
C VAL A 283 -3.81 4.36 9.87
N SER A 284 -2.70 4.02 10.47
CA SER A 284 -1.82 2.91 10.07
C SER A 284 -0.76 2.75 11.16
N GLY A 285 -1.02 1.89 12.13
CA GLY A 285 -0.10 1.62 13.24
C GLY A 285 -0.18 2.58 14.42
N TYR A 286 -0.81 3.75 14.30
CA TYR A 286 -1.03 4.69 15.42
C TYR A 286 -2.44 5.28 15.41
N ALA A 287 -2.86 5.82 16.56
CA ALA A 287 -4.11 6.55 16.69
C ALA A 287 -3.86 8.05 16.66
N VAL A 288 -4.74 8.78 15.99
CA VAL A 288 -4.70 10.23 15.88
C VAL A 288 -6.12 10.78 16.08
N LYS A 289 -6.25 11.99 16.61
CA LYS A 289 -7.53 12.67 16.63
C LYS A 289 -7.92 13.00 15.20
N PHE A 290 -9.14 12.64 14.79
CA PHE A 290 -9.61 12.86 13.45
C PHE A 290 -9.60 14.35 13.06
N ILE A 291 -9.94 15.22 14.01
CA ILE A 291 -9.96 16.67 13.82
C ILE A 291 -8.56 17.29 13.61
N ASP A 292 -7.49 16.61 14.05
CA ASP A 292 -6.10 17.08 13.89
C ASP A 292 -5.51 16.73 12.51
N LEU A 293 -6.20 15.89 11.72
CA LEU A 293 -5.82 15.57 10.35
C LEU A 293 -6.13 16.74 9.41
N THR A 294 -5.31 16.89 8.36
CA THR A 294 -5.67 17.80 7.27
C THR A 294 -6.95 17.32 6.58
N LYS A 295 -7.67 18.26 5.93
CA LYS A 295 -8.90 17.91 5.20
C LYS A 295 -8.68 16.77 4.20
N GLU A 296 -7.55 16.78 3.49
CA GLU A 296 -7.20 15.76 2.50
C GLU A 296 -6.99 14.37 3.15
N GLN A 297 -6.37 14.35 4.35
CA GLN A 297 -6.21 13.11 5.11
C GLN A 297 -7.55 12.62 5.69
N GLN A 298 -8.42 13.54 6.12
CA GLN A 298 -9.78 13.19 6.54
C GLN A 298 -10.58 12.60 5.37
N ASP A 299 -10.51 13.23 4.19
CA ASP A 299 -11.17 12.76 2.98
C ASP A 299 -10.65 11.37 2.57
N ASP A 300 -9.34 11.11 2.71
CA ASP A 300 -8.74 9.79 2.50
C ASP A 300 -9.35 8.73 3.44
N VAL A 301 -9.44 9.03 4.73
CA VAL A 301 -10.02 8.11 5.72
C VAL A 301 -11.50 7.84 5.45
N ILE A 302 -12.26 8.86 5.06
CA ILE A 302 -13.69 8.74 4.70
C ILE A 302 -13.89 7.85 3.46
N LYS A 303 -12.97 7.92 2.48
CA LYS A 303 -13.02 7.11 1.25
C LYS A 303 -12.69 5.64 1.46
N ARG A 304 -12.07 5.27 2.60
CA ARG A 304 -11.71 3.87 2.89
C ARG A 304 -12.96 3.01 3.00
N THR A 305 -12.84 1.75 2.63
CA THR A 305 -13.94 0.80 2.78
C THR A 305 -14.40 0.75 4.24
N CYS A 306 -15.69 0.91 4.45
CA CYS A 306 -16.36 0.65 5.72
C CYS A 306 -17.20 -0.61 5.55
N HIS A 307 -16.75 -1.73 6.08
CA HIS A 307 -17.41 -3.01 5.93
C HIS A 307 -18.78 -3.01 6.61
N SER A 308 -19.80 -3.33 5.86
CA SER A 308 -21.20 -3.43 6.32
C SER A 308 -21.65 -4.87 6.61
N PHE A 309 -20.79 -5.85 6.29
CA PHE A 309 -20.95 -7.28 6.58
C PHE A 309 -19.58 -7.97 6.72
N LEU A 310 -19.58 -9.14 7.34
CA LEU A 310 -18.41 -9.99 7.56
C LEU A 310 -17.98 -10.72 6.28
#